data_9e4056f7cfec280e82be71426c7ce3bf
#
_entry.id   9e4056f7cfec280e82be71426c7ce3bf
#
_cell.length_a   1.000
_cell.length_b   1.000
_cell.length_c   1.000
_cell.angle_alpha   90.00
_cell.angle_beta   90.00
_cell.angle_gamma   90.00
#
_symmetry.space_group_name_H-M   'P 1'
#
loop_
_entity.id
_entity.type
_entity.pdbx_description
1 polymer ?
#
loop_
_entity_poly.entity_id
_entity_poly.type
_entity_poly.pdbx_seq_one_letter_code
_entity_poly.pdbx_strand_id
1 'polypeptide(L)'
;MKTTRSRAAKVSTTNDAEAWATAWLDAVVSGASTMSQRQLAVIKLRGGGLALVKKLARARGVHLVLLTDDKGSQLVAASMHPFKTLC
;
A
#
# COMPACT_ATOMS: atom_id res chain seq x y z
N MET A 1 -11.50 -16.43 -25.77
CA MET A 1 -11.21 -16.27 -25.35
C MET A 1 -10.73 -16.29 -25.07
N LYS A 2 -10.77 -16.48 -24.94
CA LYS A 2 -10.30 -16.36 -24.46
C LYS A 2 -9.61 -16.09 -24.19
N THR A 3 -9.50 -16.31 -24.22
CA THR A 3 -8.75 -16.03 -23.80
C THR A 3 -8.35 -15.14 -23.36
N THR A 4 -8.39 -14.91 -23.29
CA THR A 4 -8.13 -13.90 -22.62
C THR A 4 -7.88 -14.00 -21.27
N ARG A 5 -8.21 -14.84 -20.68
CA ARG A 5 -7.99 -14.99 -19.46
C ARG A 5 -6.72 -15.34 -19.08
N SER A 6 -6.18 -16.23 -19.63
CA SER A 6 -4.93 -16.66 -19.15
C SER A 6 -3.84 -15.70 -19.45
N ARG A 7 -3.89 -15.03 -20.58
CA ARG A 7 -2.89 -14.14 -20.85
C ARG A 7 -3.10 -12.94 -20.04
N ALA A 8 -4.28 -12.72 -19.61
CA ALA A 8 -4.56 -11.65 -18.71
C ALA A 8 -3.82 -11.84 -17.41
N ALA A 9 -3.45 -13.05 -17.08
CA ALA A 9 -2.73 -13.29 -15.86
C ALA A 9 -1.46 -12.49 -15.75
N LYS A 10 -0.71 -12.34 -16.85
CA LYS A 10 0.47 -11.57 -16.78
C LYS A 10 0.23 -10.13 -16.68
N VAL A 11 -0.71 -9.65 -17.41
CA VAL A 11 -1.05 -8.25 -17.38
C VAL A 11 -1.65 -7.91 -16.05
N SER A 12 -2.42 -8.80 -15.49
CA SER A 12 -3.10 -8.50 -14.25
C SER A 12 -2.17 -8.47 -13.05
N THR A 13 -0.93 -8.91 -13.16
CA THR A 13 0.01 -8.80 -12.06
C THR A 13 0.17 -7.35 -11.63
N THR A 14 0.33 -6.43 -12.56
CA THR A 14 0.43 -5.02 -12.25
C THR A 14 -0.90 -4.47 -11.76
N ASN A 15 -2.00 -4.93 -12.37
CA ASN A 15 -3.32 -4.49 -11.94
C ASN A 15 -3.64 -4.99 -10.54
N ASP A 16 -3.21 -6.20 -10.21
CA ASP A 16 -3.44 -6.75 -8.89
C ASP A 16 -2.68 -5.97 -7.83
N ALA A 17 -1.45 -5.56 -8.13
CA ALA A 17 -0.66 -4.77 -7.21
C ALA A 17 -1.32 -3.42 -6.95
N GLU A 18 -1.76 -2.76 -8.00
CA GLU A 18 -2.43 -1.49 -7.88
C GLU A 18 -3.76 -1.64 -7.14
N ALA A 19 -4.50 -2.70 -7.42
CA ALA A 19 -5.77 -2.97 -6.75
C ALA A 19 -5.56 -3.22 -5.26
N TRP A 20 -4.53 -3.97 -4.91
CA TRP A 20 -4.20 -4.23 -3.51
C TRP A 20 -3.87 -2.94 -2.78
N ALA A 21 -2.99 -2.13 -3.37
CA ALA A 21 -2.58 -0.88 -2.76
C ALA A 21 -3.75 0.10 -2.66
N THR A 22 -4.56 0.18 -3.70
CA THR A 22 -5.73 1.05 -3.71
C THR A 22 -6.72 0.64 -2.62
N ALA A 23 -6.97 -0.65 -2.47
CA ALA A 23 -7.91 -1.13 -1.45
C ALA A 23 -7.40 -0.79 -0.04
N TRP A 24 -6.10 -0.95 0.20
CA TRP A 24 -5.52 -0.59 1.48
C TRP A 24 -5.65 0.89 1.78
N LEU A 25 -5.29 1.73 0.81
CA LEU A 25 -5.34 3.18 1.00
C LEU A 25 -6.78 3.69 1.08
N ASP A 26 -7.69 3.12 0.30
CA ASP A 26 -9.09 3.52 0.35
C ASP A 26 -9.72 3.18 1.70
N ALA A 27 -9.30 2.10 2.34
CA ALA A 27 -9.77 1.77 3.68
C ALA A 27 -9.35 2.85 4.68
N VAL A 28 -8.16 3.41 4.51
CA VAL A 28 -7.68 4.51 5.34
C VAL A 28 -8.49 5.78 5.06
N VAL A 29 -8.71 6.08 3.79
CA VAL A 29 -9.44 7.28 3.38
C VAL A 29 -10.89 7.23 3.89
N SER A 30 -11.52 6.07 3.83
CA SER A 30 -12.91 5.92 4.23
C SER A 30 -13.11 5.99 5.74
N GLY A 31 -12.04 5.99 6.51
CA GLY A 31 -12.15 6.03 7.96
C GLY A 31 -12.36 4.67 8.59
N ALA A 32 -12.22 3.59 7.82
CA ALA A 32 -12.34 2.24 8.38
C ALA A 32 -11.27 2.01 9.44
N SER A 33 -10.16 2.76 9.34
CA SER A 33 -9.06 2.66 10.30
C SER A 33 -8.41 4.03 10.38
N THR A 34 -8.12 4.50 11.60
CA THR A 34 -7.41 5.76 11.75
C THR A 34 -5.97 5.66 11.28
N MET A 35 -5.38 4.49 11.41
CA MET A 35 -4.03 4.22 10.94
C MET A 35 -3.97 2.75 10.57
N SER A 36 -3.30 2.45 9.49
CA SER A 36 -3.12 1.07 9.04
C SER A 36 -1.66 0.82 8.75
N GLN A 37 -1.16 -0.37 9.07
CA GLN A 37 0.23 -0.72 8.87
C GLN A 37 0.34 -1.97 8.00
N ARG A 38 1.38 -2.02 7.19
CA ARG A 38 1.71 -3.21 6.41
C ARG A 38 3.22 -3.37 6.40
N GLN A 39 3.69 -4.60 6.44
CA GLN A 39 5.12 -4.86 6.35
C GLN A 39 5.62 -4.43 4.98
N LEU A 40 6.81 -3.84 4.94
CA LEU A 40 7.39 -3.40 3.68
C LEU A 40 7.54 -4.56 2.71
N ALA A 41 7.88 -5.75 3.22
CA ALA A 41 7.99 -6.94 2.37
C ALA A 41 6.68 -7.26 1.66
N VAL A 42 5.55 -7.10 2.36
CA VAL A 42 4.23 -7.33 1.77
C VAL A 42 3.93 -6.28 0.72
N ILE A 43 4.30 -5.03 0.97
CA ILE A 43 4.11 -3.95 0.01
C ILE A 43 4.90 -4.23 -1.26
N LYS A 44 6.13 -4.72 -1.12
CA LYS A 44 6.95 -5.05 -2.28
C LYS A 44 6.37 -6.23 -3.05
N LEU A 45 5.84 -7.21 -2.33
CA LEU A 45 5.32 -8.41 -2.95
C LEU A 45 3.95 -8.20 -3.58
N ARG A 46 3.04 -7.54 -2.88
CA ARG A 46 1.64 -7.44 -3.29
C ARG A 46 1.25 -6.06 -3.82
N GLY A 47 1.91 -5.02 -3.37
CA GLY A 47 1.57 -3.65 -3.73
C GLY A 47 2.43 -3.04 -4.82
N GLY A 48 3.26 -3.84 -5.47
CA GLY A 48 4.06 -3.34 -6.58
C GLY A 48 5.25 -2.50 -6.16
N GLY A 49 5.55 -2.46 -4.88
CA GLY A 49 6.68 -1.71 -4.36
C GLY A 49 6.26 -0.40 -3.71
N LEU A 50 7.17 0.16 -2.95
CA LEU A 50 6.88 1.36 -2.19
C LEU A 50 6.62 2.58 -3.08
N ALA A 51 7.28 2.65 -4.23
CA ALA A 51 7.10 3.79 -5.13
C ALA A 51 5.66 3.90 -5.63
N LEU A 52 5.05 2.77 -5.99
CA LEU A 52 3.67 2.75 -6.44
C LEU A 52 2.73 3.15 -5.30
N VAL A 53 2.95 2.59 -4.12
CA VAL A 53 2.12 2.91 -2.95
C VAL A 53 2.23 4.39 -2.60
N LYS A 54 3.44 4.95 -2.65
CA LYS A 54 3.64 6.38 -2.39
C LYS A 54 2.89 7.24 -3.39
N LYS A 55 2.93 6.86 -4.66
CA LYS A 55 2.23 7.60 -5.70
C LYS A 55 0.72 7.59 -5.46
N LEU A 56 0.16 6.42 -5.17
CA LEU A 56 -1.26 6.29 -4.92
C LEU A 56 -1.69 7.01 -3.64
N ALA A 57 -0.85 6.95 -2.61
CA ALA A 57 -1.12 7.63 -1.35
C ALA A 57 -1.14 9.14 -1.54
N ARG A 58 -0.18 9.66 -2.29
CA ARG A 58 -0.11 11.10 -2.54
C ARG A 58 -1.36 11.58 -3.27
N ALA A 59 -1.84 10.80 -4.23
CA ALA A 59 -3.04 11.17 -4.97
C ALA A 59 -4.29 11.20 -4.09
N ARG A 60 -4.28 10.46 -2.98
CA ARG A 60 -5.42 10.37 -2.08
C ARG A 60 -5.28 11.21 -0.81
N GLY A 61 -4.17 11.91 -0.66
CA GLY A 61 -3.91 12.69 0.55
C GLY A 61 -3.58 11.84 1.76
N VAL A 62 -3.13 10.62 1.53
CA VAL A 62 -2.75 9.72 2.63
C VAL A 62 -1.28 9.94 2.97
N HIS A 63 -0.98 10.04 4.26
CA HIS A 63 0.37 10.19 4.75
C HIS A 63 0.97 8.84 5.08
N LEU A 64 2.23 8.64 4.73
CA LEU A 64 2.93 7.39 4.97
C LEU A 64 4.17 7.66 5.81
N VAL A 65 4.51 6.71 6.67
CA VAL A 65 5.75 6.76 7.44
C VAL A 65 6.35 5.36 7.50
N LEU A 66 7.67 5.29 7.47
CA LEU A 66 8.39 4.03 7.54
C LEU A 66 8.84 3.82 8.98
N LEU A 67 8.55 2.65 9.52
CA LEU A 67 8.89 2.28 10.88
C LEU A 67 9.73 1.01 10.87
N THR A 68 10.56 0.85 11.89
CA THR A 68 11.34 -0.38 12.07
C THR A 68 10.95 -0.96 13.43
N ASP A 69 10.61 -2.24 13.45
CA ASP A 69 10.22 -2.89 14.70
C ASP A 69 11.44 -3.43 15.44
N ASP A 70 11.20 -4.07 16.59
CA ASP A 70 12.27 -4.57 17.44
C ASP A 70 13.13 -5.65 16.78
N LYS A 71 12.57 -6.31 15.78
CA LYS A 71 13.28 -7.39 15.09
C LYS A 71 13.96 -6.92 13.83
N GLY A 72 13.93 -5.62 13.58
CA GLY A 72 14.53 -5.06 12.38
C GLY A 72 13.65 -5.11 11.16
N SER A 73 12.41 -5.57 11.29
CA SER A 73 11.48 -5.57 10.16
C SER A 73 10.95 -4.18 9.92
N GLN A 74 10.79 -3.83 8.67
CA GLN A 74 10.29 -2.52 8.30
C GLN A 74 8.79 -2.57 8.01
N LEU A 75 8.10 -1.54 8.49
CA LEU A 75 6.66 -1.41 8.35
C LEU A 75 6.34 -0.05 7.75
N VAL A 76 5.27 0.02 6.99
CA VAL A 76 4.78 1.30 6.48
C VAL A 76 3.42 1.56 7.12
N ALA A 77 3.29 2.68 7.79
CA ALA A 77 2.03 3.10 8.39
C ALA A 77 1.39 4.17 7.50
N ALA A 78 0.08 4.11 7.35
CA ALA A 78 -0.69 5.03 6.53
C ALA A 78 -1.80 5.67 7.37
N SER A 79 -1.99 6.98 7.20
CA SER A 79 -3.04 7.71 7.90
C SER A 79 -3.47 8.92 7.08
N MET A 80 -4.70 9.35 7.26
CA MET A 80 -5.18 10.60 6.67
C MET A 80 -4.66 11.81 7.42
N HIS A 81 -4.14 11.61 8.62
CA HIS A 81 -3.59 12.69 9.43
C HIS A 81 -2.06 12.66 9.36
N PRO A 82 -1.40 13.81 9.37
CA PRO A 82 0.06 13.83 9.33
C PRO A 82 0.65 13.14 10.57
N PHE A 83 1.75 12.47 10.36
CA PHE A 83 2.50 11.88 11.46
C PHE A 83 3.37 12.96 12.10
N LYS A 84 3.54 12.85 13.43
CA LYS A 84 4.34 13.81 14.16
C LYS A 84 5.28 13.06 15.09
N THR A 85 6.55 13.38 15.00
CA THR A 85 7.56 12.80 15.88
C THR A 85 7.60 13.62 17.17
N LEU A 86 7.47 12.93 18.29
CA LEU A 86 7.45 13.62 19.59
C LEU A 86 8.79 13.56 20.30
N CYS A 87 9.66 12.63 19.92
CA CYS A 87 10.99 12.51 20.52
C CYS A 87 12.04 12.39 19.45
#